data_2fb306edbd4b7c5d7a49f9f182874472
#
_entry.id   2fb306edbd4b7c5d7a49f9f182874472
#
_cell.length_a   1.000
_cell.length_b   1.000
_cell.length_c   1.000
_cell.angle_alpha   90.00
_cell.angle_beta   90.00
_cell.angle_gamma   90.00
#
_symmetry.space_group_name_H-M   'P 1'
#
loop_
_entity.id
_entity.type
_entity.pdbx_description
1 polymer ?
#
loop_
_entity_poly.entity_id
_entity_poly.type
_entity_poly.pdbx_seq_one_letter_code
_entity_poly.pdbx_strand_id
1 'polypeptide(L)'
;VRGSTNEGFDRPIDFSYDACWFECPECGDRVVMTFEDHANGESRTCSAGHEVTASMELHPSLTDLADIATDSAMIERLAWYHTSTHADWPPTDLAPTARATHVGTFESAIDNMFRRMRDEGDADSQFYLHRVRIACPPAEVSPVGKELSDFMGNVWLSALYDAGYPVVPYVNVREHPGSVSLVLVPSVITHVQTLAVPLNLDVEESAASRGIFARYIVEQYEIAARRPSTEGISRLEYLKPRNPVTAPIVRAARACDRETWAAEDRYWKAMEKEHLPEVGFRTRDKLLDAARSVHGDAQQVHDRFRSLAELVRNPARTLAAVQAQPVRAVNARA
;
A
#
# COMPACT_ATOMS: atom_id res chain seq x y z
N VAL A 1 -2.39 37.46 -21.73
CA VAL A 1 -1.41 36.42 -21.36
C VAL A 1 -2.25 35.26 -20.87
N ARG A 2 -2.44 34.21 -21.72
CA ARG A 2 -3.07 32.96 -21.30
C ARG A 2 -2.05 32.26 -20.44
N GLY A 3 -2.30 32.21 -19.12
CA GLY A 3 -1.54 31.36 -18.22
C GLY A 3 -1.63 29.92 -18.70
N SER A 4 -0.54 29.38 -19.17
CA SER A 4 -0.38 27.93 -19.33
C SER A 4 -0.57 27.35 -17.94
N THR A 5 -1.73 26.76 -17.69
CA THR A 5 -1.93 25.89 -16.53
C THR A 5 -1.02 24.69 -16.77
N ASN A 6 0.17 24.74 -16.20
CA ASN A 6 1.11 23.64 -16.23
C ASN A 6 0.55 22.54 -15.30
N GLU A 7 -0.54 21.88 -15.75
CA GLU A 7 -1.14 20.75 -15.04
C GLU A 7 -0.23 19.55 -15.25
N GLY A 8 0.50 19.16 -14.20
CA GLY A 8 1.33 17.96 -14.25
C GLY A 8 0.51 16.79 -14.82
N PHE A 9 1.06 16.02 -15.73
CA PHE A 9 0.34 14.89 -16.30
C PHE A 9 0.48 13.65 -15.43
N ASP A 10 -0.61 12.90 -15.36
CA ASP A 10 -0.67 11.67 -14.58
C ASP A 10 -0.18 10.49 -15.44
N ARG A 11 0.58 9.61 -14.82
CA ARG A 11 0.98 8.34 -15.45
C ARG A 11 -0.23 7.41 -15.55
N PRO A 12 -0.27 6.48 -16.51
CA PRO A 12 -1.23 5.38 -16.49
C PRO A 12 -1.18 4.66 -15.16
N ILE A 13 -2.34 4.30 -14.61
CA ILE A 13 -2.45 3.59 -13.34
C ILE A 13 -2.76 2.12 -13.65
N ASP A 14 -1.97 1.22 -13.06
CA ASP A 14 -2.13 -0.22 -13.23
C ASP A 14 -1.90 -0.96 -11.90
N PHE A 15 -2.96 -1.54 -11.36
CA PHE A 15 -2.90 -2.43 -10.21
C PHE A 15 -2.93 -3.91 -10.59
N SER A 16 -2.92 -4.25 -11.87
CA SER A 16 -2.89 -5.64 -12.34
C SER A 16 -1.48 -6.22 -12.39
N TYR A 17 -0.43 -5.38 -12.23
CA TYR A 17 0.95 -5.82 -12.26
C TYR A 17 1.22 -6.91 -11.20
N ASP A 18 1.90 -7.97 -11.62
CA ASP A 18 2.12 -9.15 -10.76
C ASP A 18 3.57 -9.63 -10.80
N ALA A 19 4.44 -8.90 -11.48
CA ALA A 19 5.84 -9.24 -11.58
C ALA A 19 6.73 -8.01 -11.62
N CYS A 20 7.97 -8.17 -11.18
CA CYS A 20 9.02 -7.18 -11.38
C CYS A 20 10.30 -7.84 -11.88
N TRP A 21 11.24 -7.00 -12.32
CA TRP A 21 12.53 -7.41 -12.79
C TRP A 21 13.53 -7.36 -11.63
N PHE A 22 14.42 -8.34 -11.64
CA PHE A 22 15.57 -8.38 -10.75
C PHE A 22 16.84 -8.52 -11.58
N GLU A 23 17.95 -8.04 -11.07
CA GLU A 23 19.26 -8.27 -11.67
C GLU A 23 19.88 -9.54 -11.09
N CYS A 24 20.36 -10.44 -11.95
CA CYS A 24 21.12 -11.58 -11.51
C CYS A 24 22.40 -11.10 -10.81
N PRO A 25 22.67 -11.50 -9.57
CA PRO A 25 23.86 -11.06 -8.84
C PRO A 25 25.17 -11.54 -9.48
N GLU A 26 25.12 -12.61 -10.32
CA GLU A 26 26.32 -13.17 -10.95
C GLU A 26 26.67 -12.53 -12.29
N CYS A 27 25.68 -12.12 -13.09
CA CYS A 27 25.93 -11.63 -14.45
C CYS A 27 25.21 -10.32 -14.81
N GLY A 28 24.35 -9.79 -13.94
CA GLY A 28 23.59 -8.58 -14.20
C GLY A 28 22.39 -8.76 -15.14
N ASP A 29 22.16 -9.95 -15.68
CA ASP A 29 21.02 -10.22 -16.55
C ASP A 29 19.71 -10.06 -15.78
N ARG A 30 18.67 -9.60 -16.48
CA ARG A 30 17.35 -9.43 -15.88
C ARG A 30 16.60 -10.74 -15.75
N VAL A 31 16.02 -10.93 -14.58
CA VAL A 31 15.19 -12.09 -14.24
C VAL A 31 13.82 -11.61 -13.83
N VAL A 32 12.76 -12.13 -14.46
CA VAL A 32 11.37 -11.83 -14.08
C VAL A 32 10.94 -12.79 -12.99
N MET A 33 10.39 -12.27 -11.91
CA MET A 33 9.73 -13.04 -10.86
C MET A 33 8.32 -12.46 -10.63
N THR A 34 7.33 -13.35 -10.44
CA THR A 34 6.04 -12.89 -9.91
C THR A 34 6.21 -12.50 -8.46
N PHE A 35 5.30 -11.66 -7.94
CA PHE A 35 5.33 -11.32 -6.52
C PHE A 35 4.99 -12.51 -5.63
N GLU A 36 4.20 -13.46 -6.13
CA GLU A 36 3.94 -14.72 -5.44
C GLU A 36 5.21 -15.58 -5.34
N ASP A 37 5.97 -15.73 -6.44
CA ASP A 37 7.28 -16.39 -6.41
C ASP A 37 8.21 -15.75 -5.38
N HIS A 38 8.28 -14.41 -5.41
CA HIS A 38 9.12 -13.66 -4.48
C HIS A 38 8.68 -13.85 -3.02
N ALA A 39 7.39 -13.84 -2.74
CA ALA A 39 6.85 -14.05 -1.39
C ALA A 39 7.11 -15.47 -0.87
N ASN A 40 7.13 -16.47 -1.78
CA ASN A 40 7.38 -17.87 -1.44
C ASN A 40 8.87 -18.24 -1.40
N GLY A 41 9.78 -17.31 -1.71
CA GLY A 41 11.21 -17.58 -1.76
C GLY A 41 11.63 -18.49 -2.92
N GLU A 42 10.86 -18.49 -4.02
CA GLU A 42 11.12 -19.30 -5.19
C GLU A 42 12.38 -18.86 -5.93
N SER A 43 12.97 -19.79 -6.70
CA SER A 43 14.11 -19.50 -7.56
C SER A 43 13.71 -19.42 -9.03
N ARG A 44 14.43 -18.57 -9.77
CA ARG A 44 14.34 -18.47 -11.25
C ARG A 44 15.74 -18.54 -11.86
N THR A 45 15.84 -19.01 -13.09
CA THR A 45 17.10 -19.09 -13.81
C THR A 45 17.25 -17.90 -14.76
N CYS A 46 18.38 -17.20 -14.72
CA CYS A 46 18.70 -16.14 -15.68
C CYS A 46 19.06 -16.70 -17.05
N SER A 47 19.23 -15.82 -18.06
CA SER A 47 19.57 -16.21 -19.42
C SER A 47 20.94 -16.91 -19.53
N ALA A 48 21.87 -16.63 -18.62
CA ALA A 48 23.19 -17.26 -18.52
C ALA A 48 23.17 -18.58 -17.72
N GLY A 49 22.02 -19.03 -17.20
CA GLY A 49 21.88 -20.28 -16.47
C GLY A 49 22.15 -20.20 -14.96
N HIS A 50 22.35 -19.01 -14.38
CA HIS A 50 22.51 -18.85 -12.94
C HIS A 50 21.15 -18.90 -12.23
N GLU A 51 21.11 -19.57 -11.09
CA GLU A 51 19.92 -19.60 -10.22
C GLU A 51 19.86 -18.34 -9.38
N VAL A 52 18.72 -17.63 -9.46
CA VAL A 52 18.44 -16.42 -8.69
C VAL A 52 17.30 -16.73 -7.74
N THR A 53 17.60 -16.77 -6.45
CA THR A 53 16.62 -17.04 -5.39
C THR A 53 16.08 -15.72 -4.82
N ALA A 54 14.78 -15.63 -4.70
CA ALA A 54 14.12 -14.50 -4.07
C ALA A 54 14.58 -14.35 -2.61
N SER A 55 15.07 -13.16 -2.27
CA SER A 55 15.53 -12.83 -0.93
C SER A 55 15.26 -11.36 -0.62
N MET A 56 15.34 -10.98 0.65
CA MET A 56 15.19 -9.56 1.04
C MET A 56 16.32 -8.65 0.51
N GLU A 57 17.44 -9.23 0.08
CA GLU A 57 18.57 -8.50 -0.47
C GLU A 57 18.46 -8.31 -1.99
N LEU A 58 17.53 -9.04 -2.63
CA LEU A 58 17.28 -8.92 -4.06
C LEU A 58 16.38 -7.71 -4.32
N HIS A 59 16.97 -6.63 -4.83
CA HIS A 59 16.26 -5.40 -5.13
C HIS A 59 15.65 -5.45 -6.54
N PRO A 60 14.37 -5.04 -6.71
CA PRO A 60 13.78 -4.93 -8.02
C PRO A 60 14.51 -3.85 -8.85
N SER A 61 14.63 -4.12 -10.14
CA SER A 61 15.01 -3.13 -11.15
C SER A 61 13.78 -2.33 -11.59
N LEU A 62 13.98 -1.31 -12.42
CA LEU A 62 12.86 -0.61 -13.08
C LEU A 62 11.99 -1.61 -13.84
N THR A 63 10.67 -1.53 -13.62
CA THR A 63 9.69 -2.36 -14.33
C THR A 63 9.63 -1.99 -15.81
N ASP A 64 9.78 -0.71 -16.12
CA ASP A 64 9.89 -0.19 -17.49
C ASP A 64 11.23 0.54 -17.65
N LEU A 65 12.07 0.05 -18.56
CA LEU A 65 13.34 0.68 -18.91
C LEU A 65 13.19 2.08 -19.51
N ALA A 66 12.04 2.38 -20.08
CA ALA A 66 11.67 3.66 -20.65
C ALA A 66 10.90 4.55 -19.67
N ASP A 67 10.90 4.22 -18.36
CA ASP A 67 10.20 5.05 -17.36
C ASP A 67 10.67 6.51 -17.46
N ILE A 68 9.72 7.35 -17.86
CA ILE A 68 9.95 8.79 -18.07
C ILE A 68 10.42 9.50 -16.79
N ALA A 69 10.18 8.92 -15.62
CA ALA A 69 10.65 9.48 -14.34
C ALA A 69 12.17 9.28 -14.12
N THR A 70 12.86 8.56 -15.00
CA THR A 70 14.33 8.49 -15.03
C THR A 70 14.96 9.72 -15.67
N ASP A 71 14.20 10.48 -16.47
CA ASP A 71 14.62 11.77 -17.02
C ASP A 71 14.31 12.88 -15.99
N SER A 72 15.35 13.50 -15.44
CA SER A 72 15.22 14.59 -14.46
C SER A 72 14.37 15.76 -14.96
N ALA A 73 14.34 16.02 -16.28
CA ALA A 73 13.52 17.07 -16.89
C ALA A 73 12.02 16.72 -16.85
N MET A 74 11.66 15.46 -16.65
CA MET A 74 10.27 15.02 -16.58
C MET A 74 9.69 15.13 -15.18
N ILE A 75 10.52 15.19 -14.12
CA ILE A 75 10.07 15.18 -12.73
C ILE A 75 9.11 16.33 -12.42
N GLU A 76 9.38 17.54 -12.92
CA GLU A 76 8.50 18.70 -12.76
C GLU A 76 7.19 18.58 -13.56
N ARG A 77 7.17 17.78 -14.61
CA ARG A 77 6.03 17.61 -15.50
C ARG A 77 5.08 16.54 -15.04
N LEU A 78 5.55 15.62 -14.20
CA LEU A 78 4.75 14.53 -13.65
C LEU A 78 3.91 15.00 -12.47
N ALA A 79 2.72 14.42 -12.33
CA ALA A 79 2.01 14.40 -11.07
C ALA A 79 2.59 13.30 -10.18
N TRP A 80 2.77 13.64 -8.91
CA TRP A 80 3.25 12.74 -7.87
C TRP A 80 2.19 12.55 -6.80
N TYR A 81 2.26 11.46 -6.05
CA TYR A 81 1.24 11.13 -5.07
C TYR A 81 1.84 10.80 -3.71
N HIS A 82 1.09 11.10 -2.68
CA HIS A 82 1.38 10.75 -1.29
C HIS A 82 0.09 10.43 -0.55
N THR A 83 0.13 9.55 0.43
CA THR A 83 -0.99 9.34 1.36
C THR A 83 -0.57 9.64 2.78
N SER A 84 -1.43 10.35 3.51
CA SER A 84 -1.20 10.67 4.92
C SER A 84 -2.51 10.70 5.69
N THR A 85 -2.44 10.74 7.02
CA THR A 85 -3.59 10.97 7.91
C THR A 85 -3.86 12.47 8.17
N HIS A 86 -3.12 13.36 7.50
CA HIS A 86 -3.19 14.82 7.67
C HIS A 86 -3.71 15.49 6.40
N ALA A 87 -4.85 16.18 6.49
CA ALA A 87 -5.44 16.89 5.36
C ALA A 87 -4.61 18.08 4.87
N ASP A 88 -3.83 18.68 5.75
CA ASP A 88 -3.01 19.88 5.52
C ASP A 88 -1.55 19.57 5.11
N TRP A 89 -1.23 18.30 4.86
CA TRP A 89 0.08 17.89 4.34
C TRP A 89 0.49 18.71 3.09
N PRO A 90 1.78 18.99 2.84
CA PRO A 90 2.96 18.66 3.64
C PRO A 90 3.18 19.65 4.79
N PRO A 91 3.89 19.23 5.85
CA PRO A 91 4.34 20.17 6.87
C PRO A 91 5.36 21.13 6.28
N THR A 92 5.28 22.42 6.62
CA THR A 92 6.12 23.49 6.03
C THR A 92 7.33 23.84 6.86
N ASP A 93 7.26 23.69 8.17
CA ASP A 93 8.30 24.11 9.12
C ASP A 93 9.02 22.90 9.71
N LEU A 94 9.85 22.23 8.88
CA LEU A 94 10.60 21.07 9.32
C LEU A 94 12.03 21.43 9.71
N ALA A 95 12.44 20.99 10.90
CA ALA A 95 13.84 21.04 11.30
C ALA A 95 14.71 20.13 10.39
N PRO A 96 16.00 20.42 10.19
CA PRO A 96 16.91 19.53 9.44
C PRO A 96 16.97 18.09 9.96
N THR A 97 16.65 17.88 11.24
CA THR A 97 16.55 16.58 11.88
C THR A 97 15.20 15.87 11.64
N ALA A 98 14.29 16.48 10.90
CA ALA A 98 13.05 15.82 10.51
C ALA A 98 13.28 14.83 9.38
N ARG A 99 12.28 13.97 9.16
CA ARG A 99 12.28 13.04 8.04
C ARG A 99 11.96 13.77 6.74
N ALA A 100 12.63 13.37 5.66
CA ALA A 100 12.32 13.83 4.33
C ALA A 100 10.94 13.33 3.89
N THR A 101 10.38 13.97 2.88
CA THR A 101 9.08 13.64 2.33
C THR A 101 9.23 12.68 1.17
N HIS A 102 8.39 11.65 1.12
CA HIS A 102 8.32 10.71 0.00
C HIS A 102 7.08 10.97 -0.82
N VAL A 103 7.22 10.93 -2.14
CA VAL A 103 6.11 10.93 -3.10
C VAL A 103 6.40 9.90 -4.19
N GLY A 104 5.38 9.31 -4.77
CA GLY A 104 5.58 8.26 -5.77
C GLY A 104 4.48 8.22 -6.82
N THR A 105 4.28 7.06 -7.42
CA THR A 105 3.15 6.80 -8.31
C THR A 105 1.84 6.81 -7.52
N PHE A 106 0.71 6.82 -8.21
CA PHE A 106 -0.60 6.65 -7.56
C PHE A 106 -0.64 5.30 -6.83
N GLU A 107 -0.17 4.24 -7.47
CA GLU A 107 -0.13 2.88 -6.93
C GLU A 107 0.76 2.81 -5.68
N SER A 108 1.96 3.40 -5.71
CA SER A 108 2.85 3.37 -4.54
C SER A 108 2.26 4.14 -3.35
N ALA A 109 1.54 5.23 -3.60
CA ALA A 109 0.85 5.97 -2.55
C ALA A 109 -0.29 5.15 -1.91
N ILE A 110 -1.08 4.43 -2.71
CA ILE A 110 -2.14 3.55 -2.21
C ILE A 110 -1.55 2.33 -1.47
N ASP A 111 -0.51 1.71 -2.02
CA ASP A 111 0.22 0.61 -1.37
C ASP A 111 0.80 1.02 -0.01
N ASN A 112 1.34 2.25 0.09
CA ASN A 112 1.82 2.80 1.36
C ASN A 112 0.68 2.98 2.37
N MET A 113 -0.49 3.45 1.93
CA MET A 113 -1.67 3.54 2.79
C MET A 113 -2.04 2.18 3.37
N PHE A 114 -2.10 1.12 2.55
CA PHE A 114 -2.40 -0.23 3.02
C PHE A 114 -1.36 -0.74 4.03
N ARG A 115 -0.07 -0.51 3.76
CA ARG A 115 1.01 -0.85 4.69
C ARG A 115 0.84 -0.15 6.04
N ARG A 116 0.56 1.15 6.04
CA ARG A 116 0.35 1.92 7.28
C ARG A 116 -0.85 1.46 8.08
N MET A 117 -1.96 1.12 7.40
CA MET A 117 -3.13 0.56 8.07
C MET A 117 -2.78 -0.70 8.84
N ARG A 118 -1.96 -1.58 8.27
CA ARG A 118 -1.52 -2.83 8.90
C ARG A 118 -0.46 -2.61 9.97
N ASP A 119 0.62 -1.89 9.65
CA ASP A 119 1.88 -1.92 10.41
C ASP A 119 2.01 -0.77 11.40
N GLU A 120 1.33 0.36 11.17
CA GLU A 120 1.46 1.58 11.98
C GLU A 120 0.22 1.86 12.86
N GLY A 121 -0.79 1.00 12.83
CA GLY A 121 -2.01 1.16 13.63
C GLY A 121 -2.96 2.24 13.11
N ASP A 122 -2.80 2.65 11.86
CA ASP A 122 -3.63 3.68 11.20
C ASP A 122 -4.92 3.10 10.57
N ALA A 123 -5.28 1.83 10.84
CA ALA A 123 -6.39 1.13 10.18
C ALA A 123 -7.73 1.88 10.24
N ASP A 124 -8.00 2.53 11.38
CA ASP A 124 -9.23 3.27 11.62
C ASP A 124 -9.11 4.77 11.33
N SER A 125 -7.94 5.22 10.86
CA SER A 125 -7.70 6.61 10.56
C SER A 125 -8.34 7.03 9.23
N GLN A 126 -8.70 8.32 9.12
CA GLN A 126 -9.01 8.92 7.84
C GLN A 126 -7.72 9.20 7.10
N PHE A 127 -7.56 8.62 5.93
CA PHE A 127 -6.47 8.93 5.03
C PHE A 127 -6.85 10.00 4.01
N TYR A 128 -5.83 10.70 3.53
CA TYR A 128 -5.92 11.68 2.45
C TYR A 128 -4.92 11.34 1.37
N LEU A 129 -5.39 11.32 0.13
CA LEU A 129 -4.55 11.23 -1.06
C LEU A 129 -4.19 12.64 -1.51
N HIS A 130 -2.91 12.90 -1.62
CA HIS A 130 -2.35 14.17 -2.07
C HIS A 130 -1.77 13.99 -3.47
N ARG A 131 -2.30 14.75 -4.45
CA ARG A 131 -1.73 14.91 -5.78
C ARG A 131 -0.80 16.12 -5.75
N VAL A 132 0.47 15.91 -6.04
CA VAL A 132 1.56 16.81 -5.71
C VAL A 132 2.24 17.31 -6.98
N ARG A 133 2.60 18.59 -7.00
CA ARG A 133 3.44 19.20 -8.03
C ARG A 133 4.75 19.68 -7.40
N ILE A 134 5.81 19.45 -8.12
CA ILE A 134 7.18 19.74 -7.70
C ILE A 134 7.76 20.77 -8.66
N ALA A 135 8.59 21.67 -8.16
CA ALA A 135 9.45 22.55 -8.94
C ALA A 135 10.89 22.35 -8.47
N CYS A 136 11.69 21.71 -9.31
CA CYS A 136 13.10 21.43 -9.05
C CYS A 136 13.86 21.40 -10.37
N PRO A 137 14.84 22.31 -10.58
CA PRO A 137 15.65 22.30 -11.78
C PRO A 137 16.29 20.91 -11.99
N PRO A 138 16.38 20.40 -13.22
CA PRO A 138 17.00 19.09 -13.49
C PRO A 138 18.40 18.91 -12.92
N ALA A 139 19.18 19.98 -12.80
CA ALA A 139 20.53 19.96 -12.22
C ALA A 139 20.54 19.73 -10.69
N GLU A 140 19.40 19.94 -10.02
CA GLU A 140 19.22 19.72 -8.57
C GLU A 140 18.60 18.35 -8.27
N VAL A 141 18.36 17.53 -9.29
CA VAL A 141 17.85 16.16 -9.16
C VAL A 141 19.00 15.18 -9.24
N SER A 142 19.11 14.27 -8.28
CA SER A 142 20.15 13.23 -8.34
C SER A 142 19.87 12.21 -9.45
N PRO A 143 20.86 11.44 -9.89
CA PRO A 143 20.60 10.22 -10.66
C PRO A 143 19.68 9.27 -9.90
N VAL A 144 18.89 8.48 -10.64
CA VAL A 144 18.03 7.44 -10.04
C VAL A 144 18.92 6.39 -9.36
N GLY A 145 18.58 6.11 -8.12
CA GLY A 145 19.28 5.14 -7.28
C GLY A 145 18.39 3.99 -6.79
N LYS A 146 18.97 3.14 -5.96
CA LYS A 146 18.22 2.18 -5.15
C LYS A 146 17.53 2.94 -4.01
N GLU A 147 16.44 2.36 -3.50
CA GLU A 147 15.77 2.90 -2.33
C GLU A 147 16.74 3.03 -1.15
N LEU A 148 16.88 4.25 -0.64
CA LEU A 148 17.85 4.60 0.42
C LEU A 148 17.26 4.42 1.82
N SER A 149 15.95 4.19 1.90
CA SER A 149 15.25 4.13 3.17
C SER A 149 15.61 2.87 3.96
N ASP A 150 15.64 3.00 5.28
CA ASP A 150 15.59 1.84 6.16
C ASP A 150 14.22 1.15 6.07
N PHE A 151 14.04 0.06 6.83
CA PHE A 151 12.77 -0.66 6.90
C PHE A 151 11.55 0.24 7.21
N MET A 152 11.77 1.37 7.87
CA MET A 152 10.73 2.34 8.27
C MET A 152 10.55 3.48 7.24
N GLY A 153 11.24 3.45 6.11
CA GLY A 153 11.20 4.51 5.12
C GLY A 153 11.85 5.82 5.59
N ASN A 154 12.80 5.76 6.52
CA ASN A 154 13.39 6.95 7.11
C ASN A 154 14.57 7.45 6.27
N VAL A 155 14.41 8.64 5.69
CA VAL A 155 15.50 9.45 5.18
C VAL A 155 15.47 10.81 5.89
N TRP A 156 16.59 11.25 6.43
CA TRP A 156 16.65 12.52 7.13
C TRP A 156 16.85 13.69 6.16
N LEU A 157 16.19 14.82 6.42
CA LEU A 157 16.38 16.03 5.59
C LEU A 157 17.84 16.47 5.52
N SER A 158 18.59 16.32 6.62
CA SER A 158 20.03 16.61 6.64
C SER A 158 20.81 15.84 5.58
N ALA A 159 20.45 14.56 5.34
CA ALA A 159 21.12 13.75 4.32
C ALA A 159 20.92 14.30 2.89
N LEU A 160 19.76 14.87 2.59
CA LEU A 160 19.49 15.52 1.31
C LEU A 160 20.28 16.83 1.17
N TYR A 161 20.33 17.63 2.25
CA TYR A 161 21.10 18.87 2.27
C TYR A 161 22.60 18.60 2.13
N ASP A 162 23.12 17.60 2.84
CA ASP A 162 24.54 17.22 2.79
C ASP A 162 24.93 16.66 1.41
N ALA A 163 24.01 15.95 0.74
CA ALA A 163 24.21 15.45 -0.61
C ALA A 163 24.07 16.54 -1.69
N GLY A 164 23.49 17.71 -1.36
CA GLY A 164 23.25 18.80 -2.31
C GLY A 164 22.11 18.54 -3.31
N TYR A 165 21.28 17.53 -3.07
CA TYR A 165 20.16 17.20 -3.93
C TYR A 165 18.84 17.34 -3.18
N PRO A 166 18.01 18.35 -3.49
CA PRO A 166 16.68 18.50 -2.88
C PRO A 166 15.67 17.44 -3.34
N VAL A 167 15.95 16.74 -4.44
CA VAL A 167 15.13 15.65 -4.99
C VAL A 167 16.03 14.47 -5.37
N VAL A 168 15.71 13.30 -4.80
CA VAL A 168 16.42 12.04 -5.06
C VAL A 168 15.42 10.99 -5.54
N PRO A 169 15.42 10.68 -6.85
CA PRO A 169 14.63 9.58 -7.40
C PRO A 169 15.23 8.22 -6.98
N TYR A 170 14.36 7.25 -6.70
CA TYR A 170 14.76 5.90 -6.37
C TYR A 170 13.78 4.87 -6.90
N VAL A 171 14.28 3.66 -7.16
CA VAL A 171 13.45 2.51 -7.54
C VAL A 171 12.84 1.92 -6.28
N ASN A 172 11.51 1.87 -6.23
CA ASN A 172 10.78 1.29 -5.10
C ASN A 172 11.06 -0.21 -4.94
N VAL A 173 11.22 -0.63 -3.69
CA VAL A 173 11.32 -2.03 -3.29
C VAL A 173 10.02 -2.53 -2.67
N ARG A 174 9.33 -1.67 -1.93
CA ARG A 174 8.22 -2.07 -1.06
C ARG A 174 6.85 -1.66 -1.57
N GLU A 175 6.70 -0.41 -1.98
CA GLU A 175 5.46 0.14 -2.53
C GLU A 175 5.54 0.21 -4.06
N HIS A 176 4.69 -0.50 -4.78
CA HIS A 176 4.74 -0.62 -6.25
C HIS A 176 6.17 -0.89 -6.76
N PRO A 177 6.76 -2.06 -6.45
CA PRO A 177 8.17 -2.35 -6.72
C PRO A 177 8.54 -2.21 -8.17
N GLY A 178 9.75 -1.65 -8.41
CA GLY A 178 10.24 -1.36 -9.76
C GLY A 178 9.74 -0.04 -10.35
N SER A 179 8.82 0.67 -9.70
CA SER A 179 8.45 2.04 -10.08
C SER A 179 9.42 3.07 -9.48
N VAL A 180 9.43 4.28 -10.04
CA VAL A 180 10.24 5.38 -9.47
C VAL A 180 9.41 6.21 -8.50
N SER A 181 9.94 6.39 -7.30
CA SER A 181 9.50 7.36 -6.31
C SER A 181 10.57 8.39 -6.02
N LEU A 182 10.22 9.45 -5.29
CA LEU A 182 11.12 10.52 -4.92
C LEU A 182 11.17 10.65 -3.40
N VAL A 183 12.36 10.82 -2.86
CA VAL A 183 12.56 11.44 -1.56
C VAL A 183 12.97 12.89 -1.79
N LEU A 184 12.35 13.83 -1.07
CA LEU A 184 12.53 15.24 -1.36
C LEU A 184 12.41 16.14 -0.12
N VAL A 185 12.97 17.33 -0.23
CA VAL A 185 12.73 18.40 0.74
C VAL A 185 11.36 19.04 0.47
N PRO A 186 10.53 19.30 1.49
CA PRO A 186 9.19 19.85 1.29
C PRO A 186 9.14 21.18 0.53
N SER A 187 10.21 21.97 0.56
CA SER A 187 10.27 23.27 -0.11
C SER A 187 10.19 23.20 -1.64
N VAL A 188 10.43 22.03 -2.25
CA VAL A 188 10.25 21.85 -3.71
C VAL A 188 8.79 21.57 -4.09
N ILE A 189 7.93 21.26 -3.14
CA ILE A 189 6.49 21.06 -3.40
C ILE A 189 5.84 22.43 -3.59
N THR A 190 5.24 22.65 -4.74
CA THR A 190 4.61 23.94 -5.07
C THR A 190 3.10 23.94 -4.91
N HIS A 191 2.45 22.84 -5.27
CA HIS A 191 0.99 22.73 -5.25
C HIS A 191 0.56 21.34 -4.77
N VAL A 192 -0.57 21.29 -4.10
CA VAL A 192 -1.19 20.06 -3.62
C VAL A 192 -2.70 20.12 -3.84
N GLN A 193 -3.26 19.04 -4.34
CA GLN A 193 -4.71 18.76 -4.32
C GLN A 193 -4.92 17.60 -3.33
N THR A 194 -5.87 17.72 -2.43
CA THR A 194 -6.07 16.77 -1.32
C THR A 194 -7.47 16.18 -1.36
N LEU A 195 -7.58 14.87 -1.30
CA LEU A 195 -8.84 14.12 -1.32
C LEU A 195 -8.88 13.15 -0.15
N ALA A 196 -9.97 13.14 0.63
CA ALA A 196 -10.21 12.09 1.63
C ALA A 196 -10.44 10.73 0.95
N VAL A 197 -9.73 9.68 1.39
CA VAL A 197 -9.82 8.32 0.85
C VAL A 197 -9.97 7.27 1.95
N PRO A 198 -10.65 6.14 1.70
CA PRO A 198 -11.41 5.85 0.49
C PRO A 198 -12.56 6.82 0.31
N LEU A 199 -13.01 6.99 -0.93
CA LEU A 199 -14.20 7.80 -1.20
C LEU A 199 -15.40 7.20 -0.47
N ASN A 200 -16.19 8.05 0.19
CA ASN A 200 -17.53 7.65 0.66
C ASN A 200 -18.42 7.53 -0.58
N LEU A 201 -18.44 6.34 -1.14
CA LEU A 201 -19.20 6.06 -2.35
C LEU A 201 -20.47 5.32 -1.95
N ASP A 202 -21.61 5.83 -2.40
CA ASP A 202 -22.82 5.04 -2.58
C ASP A 202 -22.59 4.04 -3.76
N VAL A 203 -21.60 3.16 -3.59
CA VAL A 203 -21.42 2.05 -4.53
C VAL A 203 -22.46 0.99 -4.16
N GLU A 204 -23.45 0.83 -5.03
CA GLU A 204 -24.44 -0.21 -4.85
C GLU A 204 -23.72 -1.57 -4.72
N GLU A 205 -23.98 -2.22 -3.61
CA GLU A 205 -23.38 -3.52 -3.36
C GLU A 205 -23.95 -4.57 -4.30
N SER A 206 -23.08 -5.39 -4.90
CA SER A 206 -23.53 -6.50 -5.75
C SER A 206 -24.35 -7.53 -4.95
N ALA A 207 -25.28 -8.20 -5.63
CA ALA A 207 -26.03 -9.30 -5.00
C ALA A 207 -25.09 -10.44 -4.55
N ALA A 208 -23.97 -10.65 -5.26
CA ALA A 208 -22.97 -11.64 -4.90
C ALA A 208 -22.25 -11.25 -3.60
N SER A 209 -21.78 -10.00 -3.48
CA SER A 209 -21.13 -9.48 -2.26
C SER A 209 -22.05 -9.58 -1.04
N ARG A 210 -23.32 -9.12 -1.15
CA ARG A 210 -24.32 -9.28 -0.10
C ARG A 210 -24.53 -10.75 0.30
N GLY A 211 -24.58 -11.65 -0.69
CA GLY A 211 -24.72 -13.08 -0.43
C GLY A 211 -23.53 -13.71 0.27
N ILE A 212 -22.30 -13.27 -0.05
CA ILE A 212 -21.07 -13.70 0.63
C ILE A 212 -21.12 -13.26 2.10
N PHE A 213 -21.41 -12.00 2.33
CA PHE A 213 -21.47 -11.42 3.69
C PHE A 213 -22.59 -12.07 4.54
N ALA A 214 -23.79 -12.21 3.99
CA ALA A 214 -24.90 -12.81 4.70
C ALA A 214 -24.58 -14.26 5.13
N ARG A 215 -23.96 -15.07 4.28
CA ARG A 215 -23.52 -16.44 4.65
C ARG A 215 -22.50 -16.43 5.77
N TYR A 216 -21.51 -15.52 5.69
CA TYR A 216 -20.50 -15.37 6.74
C TYR A 216 -21.13 -15.04 8.09
N ILE A 217 -22.05 -14.08 8.14
CA ILE A 217 -22.73 -13.68 9.37
C ILE A 217 -23.55 -14.83 9.96
N VAL A 218 -24.31 -15.56 9.14
CA VAL A 218 -25.08 -16.74 9.60
C VAL A 218 -24.15 -17.79 10.20
N GLU A 219 -23.05 -18.11 9.53
CA GLU A 219 -22.07 -19.09 9.99
C GLU A 219 -21.43 -18.67 11.32
N GLN A 220 -21.07 -17.37 11.48
CA GLN A 220 -20.54 -16.85 12.75
C GLN A 220 -21.55 -16.99 13.89
N TYR A 221 -22.83 -16.70 13.65
CA TYR A 221 -23.88 -16.89 14.66
C TYR A 221 -24.06 -18.35 15.05
N GLU A 222 -24.07 -19.28 14.09
CA GLU A 222 -24.17 -20.71 14.35
C GLU A 222 -23.00 -21.27 15.17
N ILE A 223 -21.77 -20.81 14.87
CA ILE A 223 -20.58 -21.20 15.64
C ILE A 223 -20.65 -20.62 17.06
N ALA A 224 -21.01 -19.34 17.19
CA ALA A 224 -21.12 -18.69 18.50
C ALA A 224 -22.20 -19.34 19.40
N ALA A 225 -23.34 -19.74 18.82
CA ALA A 225 -24.44 -20.36 19.55
C ALA A 225 -24.07 -21.70 20.19
N ARG A 226 -23.14 -22.47 19.60
CA ARG A 226 -22.68 -23.78 20.13
C ARG A 226 -21.37 -23.72 20.90
N ARG A 227 -20.75 -22.52 20.97
CA ARG A 227 -19.50 -22.33 21.71
C ARG A 227 -19.76 -22.47 23.22
N PRO A 228 -19.06 -23.38 23.93
CA PRO A 228 -19.22 -23.50 25.36
C PRO A 228 -18.59 -22.29 26.08
N SER A 229 -19.20 -21.91 27.22
CA SER A 229 -18.61 -20.87 28.06
C SER A 229 -17.26 -21.34 28.60
N THR A 230 -16.29 -20.44 28.55
CA THR A 230 -14.96 -20.61 29.13
C THR A 230 -14.75 -19.67 30.31
N GLU A 231 -15.82 -19.14 30.88
CA GLU A 231 -15.79 -18.30 32.06
C GLU A 231 -15.11 -19.03 33.23
N GLY A 232 -14.20 -18.36 33.93
CA GLY A 232 -13.44 -18.95 35.00
C GLY A 232 -12.26 -19.84 34.60
N ILE A 233 -12.06 -20.09 33.28
CA ILE A 233 -10.90 -20.83 32.77
C ILE A 233 -9.77 -19.83 32.49
N SER A 234 -8.60 -20.04 33.16
CA SER A 234 -7.43 -19.19 32.96
C SER A 234 -6.88 -19.30 31.54
N ARG A 235 -6.21 -18.24 31.03
CA ARG A 235 -5.54 -18.26 29.73
C ARG A 235 -4.53 -19.41 29.58
N LEU A 236 -3.80 -19.73 30.68
CA LEU A 236 -2.84 -20.83 30.66
C LEU A 236 -3.54 -22.19 30.50
N GLU A 237 -4.64 -22.42 31.24
CA GLU A 237 -5.45 -23.64 31.13
C GLU A 237 -6.10 -23.72 29.75
N TYR A 238 -6.53 -22.60 29.17
CA TYR A 238 -7.05 -22.55 27.80
C TYR A 238 -6.00 -22.96 26.76
N LEU A 239 -4.75 -22.49 26.91
CA LEU A 239 -3.66 -22.82 25.99
C LEU A 239 -3.08 -24.24 26.22
N LYS A 240 -3.05 -24.71 27.47
CA LYS A 240 -2.49 -26.01 27.86
C LYS A 240 -3.42 -26.72 28.84
N PRO A 241 -4.54 -27.30 28.36
CA PRO A 241 -5.54 -27.89 29.22
C PRO A 241 -4.99 -29.12 29.96
N ARG A 242 -4.78 -28.97 31.26
CA ARG A 242 -4.27 -30.04 32.17
C ARG A 242 -5.33 -30.57 33.11
N ASN A 243 -6.30 -29.72 33.47
CA ASN A 243 -7.39 -30.12 34.36
C ASN A 243 -8.40 -31.01 33.60
N PRO A 244 -8.64 -32.27 34.03
CA PRO A 244 -9.53 -33.20 33.36
C PRO A 244 -10.99 -32.71 33.29
N VAL A 245 -11.40 -31.81 34.18
CA VAL A 245 -12.76 -31.26 34.24
C VAL A 245 -12.94 -30.17 33.16
N THR A 246 -11.98 -29.28 33.00
CA THR A 246 -12.06 -28.16 32.04
C THR A 246 -11.57 -28.54 30.65
N ALA A 247 -10.73 -29.54 30.48
CA ALA A 247 -10.13 -29.94 29.23
C ALA A 247 -11.14 -30.27 28.11
N PRO A 248 -12.28 -30.96 28.37
CA PRO A 248 -13.29 -31.15 27.33
C PRO A 248 -13.93 -29.84 26.86
N ILE A 249 -14.23 -28.93 27.80
CA ILE A 249 -14.80 -27.60 27.51
C ILE A 249 -13.83 -26.78 26.65
N VAL A 250 -12.55 -26.74 27.03
CA VAL A 250 -11.51 -26.04 26.28
C VAL A 250 -11.35 -26.63 24.89
N ARG A 251 -11.35 -27.96 24.75
CA ARG A 251 -11.26 -28.58 23.41
C ARG A 251 -12.42 -28.21 22.51
N ALA A 252 -13.64 -28.19 23.06
CA ALA A 252 -14.85 -27.79 22.30
C ALA A 252 -14.81 -26.30 21.91
N ALA A 253 -14.42 -25.41 22.86
CA ALA A 253 -14.26 -23.98 22.56
C ALA A 253 -13.20 -23.73 21.47
N ARG A 254 -12.05 -24.40 21.56
CA ARG A 254 -10.99 -24.31 20.53
C ARG A 254 -11.38 -24.91 19.18
N ALA A 255 -12.31 -25.87 19.16
CA ALA A 255 -12.90 -26.34 17.92
C ALA A 255 -13.73 -25.22 17.25
N CYS A 256 -14.57 -24.53 18.04
CA CYS A 256 -15.31 -23.36 17.56
C CYS A 256 -14.37 -22.24 17.08
N ASP A 257 -13.24 -21.96 17.78
CA ASP A 257 -12.26 -20.96 17.32
C ASP A 257 -11.70 -21.33 15.94
N ARG A 258 -11.33 -22.59 15.72
CA ARG A 258 -10.85 -23.03 14.40
C ARG A 258 -11.92 -22.92 13.31
N GLU A 259 -13.17 -23.20 13.64
CA GLU A 259 -14.28 -23.04 12.70
C GLU A 259 -14.52 -21.56 12.37
N THR A 260 -14.43 -20.68 13.36
CA THR A 260 -14.49 -19.22 13.18
C THR A 260 -13.42 -18.74 12.19
N TRP A 261 -12.16 -19.13 12.41
CA TRP A 261 -11.05 -18.77 11.50
C TRP A 261 -11.25 -19.35 10.10
N ALA A 262 -11.72 -20.58 9.98
CA ALA A 262 -12.01 -21.19 8.68
C ALA A 262 -13.17 -20.48 7.94
N ALA A 263 -14.19 -20.03 8.66
CA ALA A 263 -15.30 -19.24 8.11
C ALA A 263 -14.79 -17.86 7.63
N GLU A 264 -13.95 -17.22 8.42
CA GLU A 264 -13.31 -15.95 8.07
C GLU A 264 -12.41 -16.09 6.83
N ASP A 265 -11.59 -17.13 6.75
CA ASP A 265 -10.74 -17.39 5.58
C ASP A 265 -11.59 -17.62 4.31
N ARG A 266 -12.70 -18.38 4.41
CA ARG A 266 -13.65 -18.56 3.29
C ARG A 266 -14.28 -17.24 2.86
N TYR A 267 -14.67 -16.41 3.82
CA TYR A 267 -15.24 -15.09 3.56
C TYR A 267 -14.24 -14.21 2.79
N TRP A 268 -13.01 -14.07 3.29
CA TRP A 268 -11.98 -13.24 2.64
C TRP A 268 -11.62 -13.73 1.23
N LYS A 269 -11.49 -15.05 1.04
CA LYS A 269 -11.25 -15.63 -0.30
C LYS A 269 -12.41 -15.36 -1.27
N ALA A 270 -13.65 -15.40 -0.78
CA ALA A 270 -14.81 -15.11 -1.61
C ALA A 270 -14.89 -13.62 -1.96
N MET A 271 -14.60 -12.72 -0.99
CA MET A 271 -14.56 -11.28 -1.20
C MET A 271 -13.43 -10.87 -2.15
N GLU A 272 -12.25 -11.47 -2.01
CA GLU A 272 -11.12 -11.27 -2.92
C GLU A 272 -11.51 -11.64 -4.35
N LYS A 273 -12.09 -12.82 -4.54
CA LYS A 273 -12.50 -13.29 -5.86
C LYS A 273 -13.59 -12.42 -6.50
N GLU A 274 -14.52 -11.89 -5.71
CA GLU A 274 -15.61 -11.03 -6.19
C GLU A 274 -15.12 -9.63 -6.54
N HIS A 275 -14.23 -9.08 -5.69
CA HIS A 275 -13.88 -7.66 -5.77
C HIS A 275 -12.51 -7.38 -6.39
N LEU A 276 -11.59 -8.35 -6.46
CA LEU A 276 -10.20 -8.12 -6.85
C LEU A 276 -9.69 -9.09 -7.95
N PRO A 277 -10.53 -9.52 -8.92
CA PRO A 277 -10.14 -10.59 -9.86
C PRO A 277 -8.96 -10.20 -10.77
N GLU A 278 -8.80 -8.90 -11.05
CA GLU A 278 -7.77 -8.37 -11.97
C GLU A 278 -6.66 -7.61 -11.24
N VAL A 279 -6.67 -7.60 -9.92
CA VAL A 279 -5.65 -6.92 -9.11
C VAL A 279 -4.49 -7.88 -8.86
N GLY A 280 -3.26 -7.40 -9.05
CA GLY A 280 -2.04 -8.19 -8.85
C GLY A 280 -1.90 -8.70 -7.41
N PHE A 281 -1.24 -9.85 -7.25
CA PHE A 281 -1.10 -10.57 -5.98
C PHE A 281 -0.68 -9.66 -4.82
N ARG A 282 0.37 -8.85 -5.02
CA ARG A 282 0.93 -8.02 -3.94
C ARG A 282 -0.03 -6.95 -3.43
N THR A 283 -0.73 -6.28 -4.34
CA THR A 283 -1.72 -5.26 -3.95
C THR A 283 -2.93 -5.90 -3.27
N ARG A 284 -3.39 -7.07 -3.74
CA ARG A 284 -4.45 -7.85 -3.09
C ARG A 284 -4.08 -8.24 -1.66
N ASP A 285 -2.89 -8.80 -1.46
CA ASP A 285 -2.37 -9.22 -0.16
C ASP A 285 -2.33 -8.05 0.83
N LYS A 286 -1.75 -6.92 0.43
CA LYS A 286 -1.70 -5.70 1.26
C LYS A 286 -3.09 -5.15 1.59
N LEU A 287 -4.01 -5.13 0.61
CA LEU A 287 -5.37 -4.65 0.83
C LEU A 287 -6.13 -5.54 1.81
N LEU A 288 -6.01 -6.87 1.66
CA LEU A 288 -6.64 -7.83 2.58
C LEU A 288 -6.10 -7.66 4.00
N ASP A 289 -4.79 -7.52 4.16
CA ASP A 289 -4.17 -7.28 5.45
C ASP A 289 -4.62 -5.94 6.07
N ALA A 290 -4.69 -4.88 5.26
CA ALA A 290 -5.20 -3.59 5.71
C ALA A 290 -6.66 -3.67 6.15
N ALA A 291 -7.51 -4.37 5.40
CA ALA A 291 -8.92 -4.55 5.74
C ALA A 291 -9.12 -5.38 7.02
N ARG A 292 -8.31 -6.43 7.22
CA ARG A 292 -8.32 -7.25 8.44
C ARG A 292 -7.85 -6.51 9.69
N SER A 293 -7.08 -5.44 9.51
CA SER A 293 -6.58 -4.60 10.61
C SER A 293 -7.61 -3.57 11.10
N VAL A 294 -8.73 -3.40 10.41
CA VAL A 294 -9.80 -2.46 10.80
C VAL A 294 -10.50 -2.98 12.05
N HIS A 295 -10.65 -2.12 13.06
CA HIS A 295 -11.41 -2.41 14.26
C HIS A 295 -12.88 -2.01 14.06
N GLY A 296 -13.79 -2.92 14.35
CA GLY A 296 -15.21 -2.65 14.20
C GLY A 296 -16.05 -3.92 14.22
N ASP A 297 -17.35 -3.76 14.01
CA ASP A 297 -18.21 -4.91 13.77
C ASP A 297 -18.02 -5.46 12.34
N ALA A 298 -18.58 -6.62 12.07
CA ALA A 298 -18.44 -7.29 10.79
C ALA A 298 -18.94 -6.45 9.61
N GLN A 299 -19.97 -5.61 9.81
CA GLN A 299 -20.51 -4.73 8.76
C GLN A 299 -19.50 -3.60 8.45
N GLN A 300 -18.93 -2.97 9.46
CA GLN A 300 -17.94 -1.91 9.30
C GLN A 300 -16.71 -2.41 8.55
N VAL A 301 -16.20 -3.60 8.92
CA VAL A 301 -15.06 -4.25 8.25
C VAL A 301 -15.40 -4.59 6.79
N HIS A 302 -16.59 -5.12 6.53
CA HIS A 302 -17.07 -5.42 5.19
C HIS A 302 -17.17 -4.17 4.30
N ASP A 303 -17.79 -3.10 4.82
CA ASP A 303 -17.94 -1.83 4.08
C ASP A 303 -16.59 -1.17 3.83
N ARG A 304 -15.67 -1.24 4.80
CA ARG A 304 -14.31 -0.73 4.65
C ARG A 304 -13.54 -1.48 3.57
N PHE A 305 -13.60 -2.82 3.56
CA PHE A 305 -12.99 -3.63 2.51
C PHE A 305 -13.49 -3.21 1.12
N ARG A 306 -14.81 -3.08 0.94
CA ARG A 306 -15.41 -2.68 -0.34
C ARG A 306 -14.91 -1.30 -0.79
N SER A 307 -14.84 -0.37 0.15
CA SER A 307 -14.33 0.99 -0.13
C SER A 307 -12.85 0.99 -0.51
N LEU A 308 -12.02 0.15 0.12
CA LEU A 308 -10.61 -0.01 -0.24
C LEU A 308 -10.46 -0.71 -1.59
N ALA A 309 -11.27 -1.73 -1.88
CA ALA A 309 -11.26 -2.43 -3.15
C ALA A 309 -11.59 -1.51 -4.33
N GLU A 310 -12.49 -0.53 -4.11
CA GLU A 310 -12.84 0.44 -5.15
C GLU A 310 -11.67 1.33 -5.56
N LEU A 311 -10.75 1.65 -4.64
CA LEU A 311 -9.55 2.44 -4.95
C LEU A 311 -8.67 1.78 -6.02
N VAL A 312 -8.57 0.45 -5.99
CA VAL A 312 -7.70 -0.32 -6.90
C VAL A 312 -8.44 -0.81 -8.15
N ARG A 313 -9.76 -1.03 -8.07
CA ARG A 313 -10.58 -1.44 -9.21
C ARG A 313 -10.93 -0.29 -10.15
N ASN A 314 -11.23 0.87 -9.60
CA ASN A 314 -11.65 2.07 -10.32
C ASN A 314 -10.73 3.27 -10.00
N PRO A 315 -9.41 3.13 -10.18
CA PRO A 315 -8.46 4.19 -9.82
C PRO A 315 -8.75 5.49 -10.59
N ALA A 316 -9.26 5.40 -11.82
CA ALA A 316 -9.65 6.55 -12.63
C ALA A 316 -10.70 7.45 -11.94
N ARG A 317 -11.61 6.85 -11.16
CA ARG A 317 -12.61 7.60 -10.40
C ARG A 317 -11.97 8.40 -9.27
N THR A 318 -11.05 7.79 -8.53
CA THR A 318 -10.30 8.47 -7.46
C THR A 318 -9.38 9.53 -8.04
N LEU A 319 -8.73 9.25 -9.18
CA LEU A 319 -7.91 10.20 -9.90
C LEU A 319 -8.72 11.44 -10.32
N ALA A 320 -9.86 11.23 -10.97
CA ALA A 320 -10.74 12.34 -11.37
C ALA A 320 -11.22 13.15 -10.15
N ALA A 321 -11.53 12.48 -9.03
CA ALA A 321 -11.97 13.14 -7.81
C ALA A 321 -10.86 13.98 -7.17
N VAL A 322 -9.60 13.54 -7.15
CA VAL A 322 -8.48 14.33 -6.61
C VAL A 322 -8.12 15.49 -7.55
N GLN A 323 -8.19 15.30 -8.86
CA GLN A 323 -7.97 16.36 -9.85
C GLN A 323 -9.01 17.47 -9.75
N ALA A 324 -10.25 17.14 -9.37
CA ALA A 324 -11.33 18.11 -9.16
C ALA A 324 -11.18 18.92 -7.85
N GLN A 325 -10.26 18.55 -6.95
CA GLN A 325 -10.05 19.27 -5.72
C GLN A 325 -9.38 20.63 -5.96
N PRO A 326 -9.67 21.63 -5.12
CA PRO A 326 -8.98 22.91 -5.18
C PRO A 326 -7.47 22.74 -5.10
N VAL A 327 -6.76 23.46 -5.95
CA VAL A 327 -5.28 23.49 -5.93
C VAL A 327 -4.82 24.44 -4.83
N ARG A 328 -4.11 23.92 -3.85
CA ARG A 328 -3.49 24.69 -2.77
C ARG A 328 -2.02 24.94 -3.09
N ALA A 329 -1.62 26.20 -3.19
CA ALA A 329 -0.20 26.57 -3.21
C ALA A 329 0.43 26.34 -1.84
N VAL A 330 1.63 25.70 -1.80
CA VAL A 330 2.31 25.36 -0.55
C VAL A 330 3.53 26.26 -0.35
N ASN A 331 4.43 26.24 -1.27
CA ASN A 331 5.66 27.03 -1.20
C ASN A 331 5.76 27.89 -2.47
N ALA A 332 5.08 29.04 -2.49
CA ALA A 332 5.33 30.00 -3.54
C ALA A 332 6.77 30.50 -3.36
N ARG A 333 7.69 30.10 -4.24
CA ARG A 333 8.99 30.77 -4.34
C ARG A 333 8.69 32.23 -4.65
N ALA A 334 9.01 33.13 -3.70
CA ALA A 334 8.93 34.60 -3.86
C ALA A 334 9.87 35.06 -4.97
#